data_3492fbd26f7478eba79035c52d4f983d
#
_entry.id   3492fbd26f7478eba79035c52d4f983d
#
_cell.length_a   1.000
_cell.length_b   1.000
_cell.length_c   1.000
_cell.angle_alpha   90.00
_cell.angle_beta   90.00
_cell.angle_gamma   90.00
#
_symmetry.space_group_name_H-M   'P 1'
#
loop_
_entity.id
_entity.type
_entity.pdbx_description
1 polymer ?
#
loop_
_entity_poly.entity_id
_entity_poly.type
_entity_poly.pdbx_seq_one_letter_code
_entity_poly.pdbx_strand_id
1 'polypeptide(L)'
;MALVALSACCNKEQSFDYTVDKFYDLEILRYQVPEFDSLSLQQKTLVYHLTEAALHGRDILFDQNGRYNLRIRRALEALYTQYKGDKKSEEFINFEKYLKRVWFANGIHHHYASDKFQPEFSQEWFVAACAEAGVTYDEAILPVIFDPTVMPKSLSLEGEDLLLASANNYYEGVTQAEAEAYYEAHKDNSAEPLWIGLNSKLVKENGKVVERTYKVGGMYSAALEKVVEHLEKALPFAENEQQRLVIEKMIEFNKTGDLR
;
A
#
# COMPACT_ATOMS: atom_id res chain seq x y z
N MET A 1 71.76 8.54 0.13
CA MET A 1 70.65 8.16 0.98
C MET A 1 69.37 8.62 0.33
N ALA A 2 68.61 7.70 -0.28
CA ALA A 2 67.32 8.01 -0.92
C ALA A 2 66.22 7.65 0.08
N LEU A 3 65.41 8.66 0.52
CA LEU A 3 64.21 8.46 1.30
C LEU A 3 63.10 7.95 0.40
N VAL A 4 62.70 6.70 0.57
CA VAL A 4 61.48 6.15 0.00
C VAL A 4 60.33 6.54 0.92
N ALA A 5 59.48 7.47 0.46
CA ALA A 5 58.25 7.81 1.15
C ALA A 5 57.19 6.73 0.83
N LEU A 6 56.91 5.85 1.76
CA LEU A 6 55.75 4.92 1.71
C LEU A 6 54.46 5.73 1.90
N SER A 7 53.76 6.02 0.80
CA SER A 7 52.39 6.50 0.84
C SER A 7 51.50 5.35 1.24
N ALA A 8 51.11 5.28 2.51
CA ALA A 8 50.06 4.42 2.99
C ALA A 8 48.72 4.95 2.45
N CYS A 9 48.21 4.35 1.36
CA CYS A 9 46.83 4.51 0.92
C CYS A 9 45.95 3.88 2.00
N CYS A 10 45.49 4.69 2.95
CA CYS A 10 44.37 4.34 3.82
C CYS A 10 43.12 4.27 2.93
N ASN A 11 42.78 3.09 2.43
CA ASN A 11 41.43 2.82 1.96
C ASN A 11 40.53 2.96 3.18
N LYS A 12 39.90 4.12 3.33
CA LYS A 12 38.72 4.24 4.19
C LYS A 12 37.67 3.34 3.58
N GLU A 13 37.42 2.18 4.18
CA GLU A 13 36.19 1.43 3.91
C GLU A 13 35.04 2.42 4.06
N GLN A 14 34.37 2.71 2.96
CA GLN A 14 33.23 3.59 2.93
C GLN A 14 32.12 2.87 3.70
N SER A 15 31.90 3.27 4.96
CA SER A 15 30.82 2.68 5.79
C SER A 15 29.51 2.88 5.06
N PHE A 16 28.77 1.79 4.87
CA PHE A 16 27.45 1.86 4.27
C PHE A 16 26.49 2.57 5.24
N ASP A 17 25.82 3.59 4.75
CA ASP A 17 24.80 4.28 5.53
C ASP A 17 23.48 3.52 5.39
N TYR A 18 23.04 2.90 6.48
CA TYR A 18 21.80 2.14 6.54
C TYR A 18 20.58 3.04 6.68
N THR A 19 20.69 4.25 7.25
CA THR A 19 19.58 5.16 7.45
C THR A 19 19.35 6.01 6.22
N VAL A 20 18.15 5.92 5.63
CA VAL A 20 17.73 6.72 4.47
C VAL A 20 17.02 7.99 4.89
N ASP A 21 16.12 7.90 5.88
CA ASP A 21 15.34 9.03 6.37
C ASP A 21 14.85 8.77 7.81
N LYS A 22 14.52 9.85 8.52
CA LYS A 22 13.89 9.82 9.86
C LYS A 22 12.81 10.88 9.93
N PHE A 23 11.63 10.48 10.33
CA PHE A 23 10.51 11.40 10.56
C PHE A 23 9.57 10.84 11.62
N TYR A 24 9.09 11.69 12.53
CA TYR A 24 8.35 11.29 13.72
C TYR A 24 9.11 10.20 14.53
N ASP A 25 8.45 9.06 14.76
CA ASP A 25 8.96 7.87 15.44
C ASP A 25 9.48 6.79 14.46
N LEU A 26 9.61 7.13 13.18
CA LEU A 26 9.99 6.21 12.12
C LEU A 26 11.43 6.45 11.66
N GLU A 27 12.15 5.37 11.45
CA GLU A 27 13.47 5.35 10.80
C GLU A 27 13.40 4.44 9.58
N ILE A 28 13.67 5.00 8.39
CA ILE A 28 13.68 4.26 7.14
C ILE A 28 15.07 3.71 6.90
N LEU A 29 15.18 2.40 6.87
CA LEU A 29 16.43 1.69 6.65
C LEU A 29 16.49 1.11 5.23
N ARG A 30 17.70 1.05 4.70
CA ARG A 30 18.05 0.27 3.52
C ARG A 30 19.06 -0.79 3.91
N TYR A 31 19.05 -1.90 3.18
CA TYR A 31 19.97 -3.01 3.41
C TYR A 31 20.86 -3.23 2.21
N GLN A 32 22.10 -3.66 2.47
CA GLN A 32 22.92 -4.24 1.42
C GLN A 32 22.45 -5.66 1.14
N VAL A 33 22.51 -6.04 -0.12
CA VAL A 33 22.30 -7.42 -0.58
C VAL A 33 23.58 -7.85 -1.29
N PRO A 34 24.67 -8.16 -0.54
CA PRO A 34 26.02 -8.31 -1.12
C PRO A 34 26.10 -9.44 -2.14
N GLU A 35 25.27 -10.46 -2.01
CA GLU A 35 25.26 -11.62 -2.91
C GLU A 35 24.39 -11.42 -4.15
N PHE A 36 23.69 -10.28 -4.28
CA PHE A 36 22.84 -10.00 -5.43
C PHE A 36 23.62 -10.00 -6.73
N ASP A 37 24.85 -9.49 -6.71
CA ASP A 37 25.71 -9.44 -7.90
C ASP A 37 26.13 -10.82 -8.40
N SER A 38 26.17 -11.82 -7.51
CA SER A 38 26.49 -13.21 -7.83
C SER A 38 25.32 -14.01 -8.43
N LEU A 39 24.10 -13.49 -8.35
CA LEU A 39 22.94 -14.11 -8.97
C LEU A 39 23.11 -14.20 -10.49
N SER A 40 22.65 -15.31 -11.06
CA SER A 40 22.58 -15.47 -12.52
C SER A 40 21.63 -14.46 -13.16
N LEU A 41 21.78 -14.22 -14.46
CA LEU A 41 20.86 -13.37 -15.21
C LEU A 41 19.40 -13.89 -15.12
N GLN A 42 19.23 -15.21 -15.13
CA GLN A 42 17.91 -15.85 -14.97
C GLN A 42 17.27 -15.46 -13.62
N GLN A 43 17.99 -15.60 -12.53
CA GLN A 43 17.52 -15.23 -11.19
C GLN A 43 17.22 -13.73 -11.09
N LYS A 44 18.10 -12.87 -11.59
CA LYS A 44 17.87 -11.41 -11.61
C LYS A 44 16.63 -11.03 -12.40
N THR A 45 16.40 -11.68 -13.55
CA THR A 45 15.22 -11.42 -14.39
C THR A 45 13.94 -11.89 -13.69
N LEU A 46 13.98 -13.05 -13.02
CA LEU A 46 12.87 -13.53 -12.20
C LEU A 46 12.51 -12.52 -11.12
N VAL A 47 13.51 -12.11 -10.31
CA VAL A 47 13.31 -11.13 -9.22
C VAL A 47 12.77 -9.81 -9.75
N TYR A 48 13.27 -9.32 -10.88
CA TYR A 48 12.77 -8.11 -11.53
C TYR A 48 11.26 -8.20 -11.82
N HIS A 49 10.83 -9.25 -12.49
CA HIS A 49 9.41 -9.38 -12.83
C HIS A 49 8.51 -9.61 -11.61
N LEU A 50 8.97 -10.35 -10.60
CA LEU A 50 8.24 -10.50 -9.34
C LEU A 50 8.11 -9.15 -8.59
N THR A 51 9.15 -8.32 -8.63
CA THR A 51 9.15 -6.98 -8.04
C THR A 51 8.15 -6.06 -8.77
N GLU A 52 8.17 -6.06 -10.10
CA GLU A 52 7.22 -5.28 -10.91
C GLU A 52 5.77 -5.71 -10.63
N ALA A 53 5.51 -7.03 -10.55
CA ALA A 53 4.19 -7.53 -10.18
C ALA A 53 3.76 -6.98 -8.79
N ALA A 54 4.62 -7.04 -7.79
CA ALA A 54 4.34 -6.52 -6.45
C ALA A 54 4.06 -5.00 -6.44
N LEU A 55 4.81 -4.21 -7.23
CA LEU A 55 4.61 -2.77 -7.32
C LEU A 55 3.23 -2.39 -7.88
N HIS A 56 2.69 -3.16 -8.81
CA HIS A 56 1.33 -2.93 -9.33
C HIS A 56 0.23 -3.22 -8.31
N GLY A 57 0.50 -4.03 -7.28
CA GLY A 57 -0.44 -4.27 -6.16
C GLY A 57 -0.51 -3.15 -5.13
N ARG A 58 0.41 -2.17 -5.14
CA ARG A 58 0.52 -1.15 -4.10
C ARG A 58 -0.77 -0.31 -3.93
N ASP A 59 -1.42 0.08 -5.00
CA ASP A 59 -2.64 0.89 -4.94
C ASP A 59 -3.80 0.13 -4.28
N ILE A 60 -3.81 -1.19 -4.40
CA ILE A 60 -4.80 -2.08 -3.75
C ILE A 60 -4.68 -1.96 -2.23
N LEU A 61 -3.47 -1.97 -1.66
CA LEU A 61 -3.26 -1.83 -0.22
C LEU A 61 -3.78 -0.49 0.31
N PHE A 62 -3.53 0.61 -0.41
CA PHE A 62 -4.07 1.92 -0.02
C PHE A 62 -5.60 1.93 0.00
N ASP A 63 -6.25 1.34 -0.99
CA ASP A 63 -7.71 1.30 -1.07
C ASP A 63 -8.31 0.37 -0.01
N GLN A 64 -7.71 -0.78 0.26
CA GLN A 64 -8.14 -1.71 1.30
C GLN A 64 -8.04 -1.10 2.71
N ASN A 65 -6.98 -0.35 3.00
CA ASN A 65 -6.76 0.29 4.29
C ASN A 65 -7.73 1.45 4.56
N GLY A 66 -8.39 1.99 3.53
CA GLY A 66 -9.42 3.02 3.68
C GLY A 66 -9.86 3.58 2.32
N ARG A 67 -11.17 3.65 2.13
CA ARG A 67 -11.80 4.05 0.83
C ARG A 67 -11.38 5.42 0.29
N TYR A 68 -10.80 6.29 1.13
CA TYR A 68 -10.29 7.59 0.71
C TYR A 68 -8.77 7.63 0.54
N ASN A 69 -8.04 6.62 1.05
CA ASN A 69 -6.59 6.64 1.13
C ASN A 69 -5.91 6.84 -0.22
N LEU A 70 -6.39 6.19 -1.27
CA LEU A 70 -5.81 6.33 -2.60
C LEU A 70 -6.03 7.74 -3.20
N ARG A 71 -7.22 8.33 -2.96
CA ARG A 71 -7.52 9.72 -3.38
C ARG A 71 -6.68 10.72 -2.59
N ILE A 72 -6.57 10.53 -1.28
CA ILE A 72 -5.72 11.35 -0.40
C ILE A 72 -4.27 11.27 -0.85
N ARG A 73 -3.70 10.07 -1.02
CA ARG A 73 -2.33 9.90 -1.49
C ARG A 73 -2.08 10.65 -2.79
N ARG A 74 -2.95 10.50 -3.78
CA ARG A 74 -2.81 11.15 -5.09
C ARG A 74 -2.85 12.68 -4.98
N ALA A 75 -3.72 13.24 -4.14
CA ALA A 75 -3.78 14.68 -3.90
C ALA A 75 -2.49 15.19 -3.22
N LEU A 76 -2.03 14.49 -2.18
CA LEU A 76 -0.79 14.84 -1.47
C LEU A 76 0.45 14.74 -2.38
N GLU A 77 0.57 13.67 -3.18
CA GLU A 77 1.66 13.48 -4.15
C GLU A 77 1.66 14.54 -5.24
N ALA A 78 0.47 14.89 -5.75
CA ALA A 78 0.33 15.95 -6.75
C ALA A 78 0.77 17.30 -6.19
N LEU A 79 0.34 17.64 -4.97
CA LEU A 79 0.77 18.88 -4.30
C LEU A 79 2.28 18.86 -4.06
N TYR A 80 2.85 17.79 -3.50
CA TYR A 80 4.29 17.69 -3.24
C TYR A 80 5.14 17.92 -4.49
N THR A 81 4.67 17.37 -5.62
CA THR A 81 5.38 17.46 -6.91
C THR A 81 5.24 18.82 -7.57
N GLN A 82 4.06 19.44 -7.50
CA GLN A 82 3.73 20.64 -8.26
C GLN A 82 3.94 21.94 -7.47
N TYR A 83 3.99 21.87 -6.12
CA TYR A 83 4.15 23.05 -5.27
C TYR A 83 5.49 23.73 -5.50
N LYS A 84 5.44 25.04 -5.75
CA LYS A 84 6.61 25.89 -6.03
C LYS A 84 6.81 27.02 -5.02
N GLY A 85 5.96 27.07 -3.98
CA GLY A 85 6.10 28.02 -2.88
C GLY A 85 7.27 27.69 -1.95
N ASP A 86 7.28 28.28 -0.77
CA ASP A 86 8.36 28.10 0.20
C ASP A 86 8.32 26.69 0.84
N LYS A 87 9.17 25.80 0.34
CA LYS A 87 9.34 24.44 0.88
C LYS A 87 10.06 24.38 2.24
N LYS A 88 10.51 25.54 2.76
CA LYS A 88 11.11 25.66 4.09
C LYS A 88 10.11 26.20 5.13
N SER A 89 8.91 26.55 4.71
CA SER A 89 7.84 26.97 5.63
C SER A 89 7.46 25.82 6.56
N GLU A 90 7.04 26.15 7.77
CA GLU A 90 6.60 25.15 8.76
C GLU A 90 5.44 24.31 8.21
N GLU A 91 4.48 24.94 7.54
CA GLU A 91 3.34 24.25 6.92
C GLU A 91 3.78 23.21 5.89
N PHE A 92 4.72 23.54 4.99
CA PHE A 92 5.20 22.58 4.00
C PHE A 92 6.01 21.45 4.64
N ILE A 93 6.86 21.75 5.63
CA ILE A 93 7.64 20.74 6.37
C ILE A 93 6.70 19.75 7.05
N ASN A 94 5.64 20.22 7.71
CA ASN A 94 4.65 19.38 8.37
C ASN A 94 3.80 18.59 7.38
N PHE A 95 3.46 19.18 6.24
CA PHE A 95 2.81 18.50 5.12
C PHE A 95 3.69 17.35 4.58
N GLU A 96 4.97 17.59 4.34
CA GLU A 96 5.91 16.55 3.87
C GLU A 96 6.03 15.40 4.85
N LYS A 97 6.13 15.68 6.16
CA LYS A 97 6.14 14.65 7.20
C LYS A 97 4.85 13.82 7.19
N TYR A 98 3.70 14.46 7.06
CA TYR A 98 2.41 13.77 6.99
C TYR A 98 2.33 12.87 5.75
N LEU A 99 2.73 13.35 4.57
CA LEU A 99 2.80 12.57 3.33
C LEU A 99 3.71 11.34 3.50
N LYS A 100 4.88 11.49 4.12
CA LYS A 100 5.79 10.38 4.43
C LYS A 100 5.14 9.34 5.34
N ARG A 101 4.37 9.77 6.35
CA ARG A 101 3.59 8.83 7.20
C ARG A 101 2.53 8.08 6.40
N VAL A 102 1.80 8.79 5.55
CA VAL A 102 0.78 8.19 4.66
C VAL A 102 1.41 7.16 3.73
N TRP A 103 2.58 7.43 3.17
CA TRP A 103 3.32 6.45 2.37
C TRP A 103 3.72 5.22 3.17
N PHE A 104 4.30 5.44 4.34
CA PHE A 104 4.79 4.35 5.19
C PHE A 104 3.65 3.44 5.67
N ALA A 105 2.54 4.01 6.10
CA ALA A 105 1.41 3.27 6.64
C ALA A 105 0.44 2.73 5.57
N ASN A 106 0.65 3.03 4.29
CA ASN A 106 -0.30 2.77 3.20
C ASN A 106 -1.70 3.36 3.48
N GLY A 107 -1.75 4.58 4.06
CA GLY A 107 -2.99 5.27 4.40
C GLY A 107 -2.82 6.24 5.54
N ILE A 108 -3.95 6.84 5.95
CA ILE A 108 -3.98 7.89 6.97
C ILE A 108 -4.04 7.38 8.42
N HIS A 109 -3.98 6.08 8.62
CA HIS A 109 -4.05 5.47 9.94
C HIS A 109 -2.72 4.80 10.32
N HIS A 110 -2.43 4.78 11.62
CA HIS A 110 -1.23 4.13 12.13
C HIS A 110 -1.28 2.62 11.83
N HIS A 111 -0.19 2.09 11.30
CA HIS A 111 -0.09 0.72 10.78
C HIS A 111 -0.24 -0.39 11.85
N TYR A 112 -0.11 -0.07 13.16
CA TYR A 112 -0.36 -0.99 14.27
C TYR A 112 -1.53 -0.56 15.15
N ALA A 113 -1.58 0.72 15.54
CA ALA A 113 -2.54 1.21 16.53
C ALA A 113 -3.91 1.57 15.94
N SER A 114 -4.07 1.53 14.63
CA SER A 114 -5.30 1.89 13.90
C SER A 114 -5.75 3.35 14.04
N ASP A 115 -5.06 4.18 14.83
CA ASP A 115 -5.40 5.58 15.04
C ASP A 115 -5.13 6.43 13.79
N LYS A 116 -6.03 7.37 13.51
CA LYS A 116 -5.84 8.33 12.43
C LYS A 116 -4.72 9.31 12.75
N PHE A 117 -3.83 9.53 11.79
CA PHE A 117 -2.84 10.61 11.87
C PHE A 117 -3.52 11.96 11.82
N GLN A 118 -3.15 12.85 12.75
CA GLN A 118 -3.56 14.24 12.68
C GLN A 118 -2.51 15.04 11.92
N PRO A 119 -2.90 15.85 10.90
CA PRO A 119 -1.97 16.74 10.23
C PRO A 119 -1.51 17.86 11.16
N GLU A 120 -0.24 18.26 11.05
CA GLU A 120 0.34 19.41 11.75
C GLU A 120 0.41 20.65 10.83
N PHE A 121 -0.18 20.57 9.64
CA PHE A 121 -0.42 21.68 8.71
C PHE A 121 -1.93 22.00 8.65
N SER A 122 -2.26 23.25 8.33
CA SER A 122 -3.65 23.68 8.33
C SER A 122 -4.40 23.28 7.05
N GLN A 123 -5.73 23.12 7.17
CA GLN A 123 -6.59 22.91 6.00
C GLN A 123 -6.55 24.11 5.05
N GLU A 124 -6.54 25.32 5.60
CA GLU A 124 -6.48 26.57 4.86
C GLU A 124 -5.23 26.64 3.99
N TRP A 125 -4.07 26.28 4.57
CA TRP A 125 -2.83 26.21 3.81
C TRP A 125 -2.90 25.16 2.70
N PHE A 126 -3.41 23.97 2.99
CA PHE A 126 -3.53 22.87 2.02
C PHE A 126 -4.37 23.29 0.82
N VAL A 127 -5.55 23.89 1.06
CA VAL A 127 -6.46 24.36 0.01
C VAL A 127 -5.80 25.46 -0.82
N ALA A 128 -5.16 26.46 -0.19
CA ALA A 128 -4.46 27.53 -0.87
C ALA A 128 -3.27 27.02 -1.70
N ALA A 129 -2.48 26.12 -1.14
CA ALA A 129 -1.32 25.52 -1.82
C ALA A 129 -1.74 24.67 -3.02
N CYS A 130 -2.83 23.90 -2.92
CA CYS A 130 -3.38 23.14 -4.04
C CYS A 130 -3.85 24.08 -5.15
N ALA A 131 -4.55 25.17 -4.83
CA ALA A 131 -5.01 26.16 -5.79
C ALA A 131 -3.83 26.85 -6.51
N GLU A 132 -2.80 27.27 -5.77
CA GLU A 132 -1.58 27.87 -6.32
C GLU A 132 -0.83 26.88 -7.23
N ALA A 133 -0.75 25.62 -6.85
CA ALA A 133 -0.07 24.57 -7.60
C ALA A 133 -0.90 24.04 -8.79
N GLY A 134 -2.18 24.44 -8.92
CA GLY A 134 -3.09 23.91 -9.95
C GLY A 134 -3.48 22.44 -9.73
N VAL A 135 -3.45 21.98 -8.48
CA VAL A 135 -3.83 20.61 -8.09
C VAL A 135 -5.32 20.54 -7.86
N THR A 136 -6.00 19.66 -8.58
CA THR A 136 -7.41 19.31 -8.35
C THR A 136 -7.51 18.05 -7.51
N TYR A 137 -8.46 18.03 -6.60
CA TYR A 137 -8.71 16.88 -5.72
C TYR A 137 -10.21 16.77 -5.39
N ASP A 138 -10.63 15.64 -4.88
CA ASP A 138 -11.99 15.42 -4.38
C ASP A 138 -12.14 16.08 -3.00
N GLU A 139 -12.99 17.10 -2.89
CA GLU A 139 -13.21 17.83 -1.63
C GLU A 139 -13.68 16.95 -0.48
N ALA A 140 -14.26 15.77 -0.78
CA ALA A 140 -14.67 14.80 0.24
C ALA A 140 -13.48 14.28 1.09
N ILE A 141 -12.22 14.49 0.65
CA ILE A 141 -11.04 14.13 1.44
C ILE A 141 -10.76 15.11 2.59
N LEU A 142 -11.22 16.36 2.52
CA LEU A 142 -10.89 17.38 3.51
C LEU A 142 -11.36 17.00 4.93
N PRO A 143 -12.63 16.66 5.17
CA PRO A 143 -13.04 16.22 6.50
C PRO A 143 -12.36 14.92 6.92
N VAL A 144 -12.01 14.05 5.96
CA VAL A 144 -11.31 12.80 6.26
C VAL A 144 -9.87 13.06 6.75
N ILE A 145 -9.19 14.07 6.23
CA ILE A 145 -7.84 14.44 6.66
C ILE A 145 -7.90 15.25 7.97
N PHE A 146 -8.73 16.30 8.03
CA PHE A 146 -8.62 17.36 9.04
C PHE A 146 -9.58 17.21 10.23
N ASP A 147 -10.74 16.55 10.09
CA ASP A 147 -11.65 16.33 11.22
C ASP A 147 -11.28 15.04 11.99
N PRO A 148 -10.79 15.15 13.23
CA PRO A 148 -10.38 13.99 14.02
C PRO A 148 -11.52 12.99 14.30
N THR A 149 -12.78 13.41 14.19
CA THR A 149 -13.95 12.56 14.46
C THR A 149 -14.40 11.73 13.25
N VAL A 150 -13.96 12.14 12.04
CA VAL A 150 -14.30 11.43 10.81
C VAL A 150 -13.31 10.28 10.60
N MET A 151 -13.81 9.05 10.58
CA MET A 151 -12.97 7.84 10.37
C MET A 151 -11.78 7.76 11.36
N PRO A 152 -12.00 7.82 12.67
CA PRO A 152 -10.92 7.95 13.66
C PRO A 152 -10.04 6.69 13.76
N LYS A 153 -10.54 5.52 13.35
CA LYS A 153 -9.85 4.23 13.42
C LYS A 153 -9.94 3.47 12.09
N SER A 154 -8.84 2.87 11.64
CA SER A 154 -8.87 1.93 10.51
C SER A 154 -9.65 0.66 10.86
N LEU A 155 -9.46 0.14 12.07
CA LEU A 155 -10.21 -0.94 12.68
C LEU A 155 -10.71 -0.48 14.06
N SER A 156 -12.02 -0.38 14.23
CA SER A 156 -12.64 -0.07 15.52
C SER A 156 -12.97 -1.37 16.26
N LEU A 157 -12.74 -1.36 17.57
CA LEU A 157 -13.16 -2.42 18.49
C LEU A 157 -14.29 -1.93 19.41
N GLU A 158 -14.82 -0.73 19.14
CA GLU A 158 -15.85 -0.05 19.93
C GLU A 158 -16.97 0.42 19.01
N GLY A 159 -18.20 0.43 19.53
CA GLY A 159 -19.39 0.88 18.82
C GLY A 159 -20.46 -0.21 18.72
N GLU A 160 -21.66 0.16 18.27
CA GLU A 160 -22.76 -0.76 18.06
C GLU A 160 -22.54 -1.70 16.87
N ASP A 161 -21.81 -1.24 15.86
CA ASP A 161 -21.45 -2.01 14.68
C ASP A 161 -19.98 -1.75 14.31
N LEU A 162 -19.14 -2.78 14.49
CA LEU A 162 -17.70 -2.66 14.32
C LEU A 162 -17.29 -2.44 12.85
N LEU A 163 -18.08 -2.93 11.89
CA LEU A 163 -17.79 -2.74 10.48
C LEU A 163 -18.08 -1.30 10.03
N LEU A 164 -19.21 -0.74 10.49
CA LEU A 164 -19.56 0.65 10.18
C LEU A 164 -18.66 1.66 10.90
N ALA A 165 -18.15 1.30 12.08
CA ALA A 165 -17.22 2.13 12.86
C ALA A 165 -15.78 2.11 12.32
N SER A 166 -15.44 1.15 11.46
CA SER A 166 -14.10 0.98 10.90
C SER A 166 -13.94 1.71 9.56
N ALA A 167 -12.78 2.36 9.35
CA ALA A 167 -12.47 3.07 8.11
C ALA A 167 -11.89 2.16 7.01
N ASN A 168 -11.48 0.92 7.32
CA ASN A 168 -11.01 -0.02 6.32
C ASN A 168 -12.09 -0.31 5.28
N ASN A 169 -11.70 -0.76 4.10
CA ASN A 169 -12.57 -0.80 2.92
C ASN A 169 -12.93 -2.22 2.47
N TYR A 170 -13.07 -3.14 3.43
CA TYR A 170 -13.52 -4.52 3.14
C TYR A 170 -15.05 -4.65 3.12
N TYR A 171 -15.76 -3.66 3.66
CA TYR A 171 -17.21 -3.62 3.74
C TYR A 171 -17.73 -2.25 3.30
N GLU A 172 -18.83 -2.21 2.55
CA GLU A 172 -19.45 -0.96 2.12
C GLU A 172 -20.96 -1.02 2.26
N GLY A 173 -21.48 -0.24 3.22
CA GLY A 173 -22.91 -0.20 3.53
C GLY A 173 -23.44 -1.51 4.11
N VAL A 174 -22.58 -2.40 4.58
CA VAL A 174 -22.90 -3.70 5.16
C VAL A 174 -22.69 -3.64 6.65
N THR A 175 -23.70 -4.02 7.42
CA THR A 175 -23.59 -4.15 8.88
C THR A 175 -22.87 -5.45 9.28
N GLN A 176 -22.38 -5.51 10.52
CA GLN A 176 -21.74 -6.71 11.04
C GLN A 176 -22.69 -7.92 10.96
N ALA A 177 -23.95 -7.77 11.38
CA ALA A 177 -24.93 -8.83 11.32
C ALA A 177 -25.21 -9.33 9.89
N GLU A 178 -25.24 -8.42 8.91
CA GLU A 178 -25.40 -8.79 7.50
C GLU A 178 -24.18 -9.54 6.95
N ALA A 179 -22.96 -9.13 7.33
CA ALA A 179 -21.75 -9.82 6.94
C ALA A 179 -21.66 -11.22 7.54
N GLU A 180 -21.96 -11.37 8.84
CA GLU A 180 -21.99 -12.66 9.52
C GLU A 180 -23.03 -13.61 8.88
N ALA A 181 -24.22 -13.12 8.59
CA ALA A 181 -25.25 -13.91 7.90
C ALA A 181 -24.82 -14.32 6.49
N TYR A 182 -24.16 -13.42 5.76
CA TYR A 182 -23.62 -13.72 4.43
C TYR A 182 -22.60 -14.85 4.48
N TYR A 183 -21.59 -14.73 5.34
CA TYR A 183 -20.53 -15.74 5.46
C TYR A 183 -21.04 -17.07 5.98
N GLU A 184 -21.97 -17.10 6.92
CA GLU A 184 -22.57 -18.36 7.39
C GLU A 184 -23.37 -19.06 6.28
N ALA A 185 -24.10 -18.30 5.45
CA ALA A 185 -24.83 -18.85 4.32
C ALA A 185 -23.93 -19.41 3.19
N HIS A 186 -22.69 -18.93 3.09
CA HIS A 186 -21.71 -19.34 2.04
C HIS A 186 -20.56 -20.19 2.60
N LYS A 187 -20.66 -20.62 3.84
CA LYS A 187 -19.63 -21.41 4.52
C LYS A 187 -19.38 -22.74 3.82
N ASP A 188 -18.10 -23.02 3.57
CA ASP A 188 -17.68 -24.33 3.06
C ASP A 188 -17.70 -25.35 4.21
N ASN A 189 -18.59 -26.34 4.13
CA ASN A 189 -18.75 -27.42 5.11
C ASN A 189 -18.02 -28.71 4.69
N SER A 190 -17.07 -28.63 3.76
CA SER A 190 -16.27 -29.78 3.33
C SER A 190 -15.27 -30.21 4.42
N ALA A 191 -14.60 -31.35 4.19
CA ALA A 191 -13.55 -31.84 5.11
C ALA A 191 -12.32 -30.91 5.14
N GLU A 192 -12.08 -30.16 4.07
CA GLU A 192 -11.01 -29.16 3.95
C GLU A 192 -11.65 -27.80 3.56
N PRO A 193 -12.25 -27.09 4.53
CA PRO A 193 -13.03 -25.92 4.24
C PRO A 193 -12.15 -24.76 3.74
N LEU A 194 -12.62 -24.07 2.70
CA LEU A 194 -12.03 -22.83 2.24
C LEU A 194 -12.61 -21.65 3.03
N TRP A 195 -11.72 -20.76 3.44
CA TRP A 195 -12.11 -19.48 4.05
C TRP A 195 -12.42 -18.48 2.94
N ILE A 196 -13.68 -18.04 2.86
CA ILE A 196 -14.13 -17.00 1.93
C ILE A 196 -13.93 -15.61 2.51
N GLY A 197 -13.95 -14.58 1.66
CA GLY A 197 -13.82 -13.18 2.08
C GLY A 197 -12.37 -12.66 2.18
N LEU A 198 -11.35 -13.51 1.93
CA LEU A 198 -9.95 -13.11 2.02
C LEU A 198 -9.48 -12.24 0.81
N ASN A 199 -10.14 -12.41 -0.34
CA ASN A 199 -9.82 -11.72 -1.58
C ASN A 199 -11.04 -11.03 -2.18
N SER A 200 -11.89 -10.45 -1.33
CA SER A 200 -13.13 -9.82 -1.74
C SER A 200 -13.55 -8.70 -0.81
N LYS A 201 -14.52 -7.92 -1.26
CA LYS A 201 -15.22 -6.89 -0.51
C LYS A 201 -16.71 -7.20 -0.52
N LEU A 202 -17.38 -7.10 0.63
CA LEU A 202 -18.83 -7.12 0.67
C LEU A 202 -19.39 -5.71 0.50
N VAL A 203 -20.34 -5.56 -0.42
CA VAL A 203 -21.02 -4.30 -0.69
C VAL A 203 -22.53 -4.49 -0.63
N LYS A 204 -23.24 -3.45 -0.21
CA LYS A 204 -24.70 -3.46 -0.23
C LYS A 204 -25.23 -2.79 -1.48
N GLU A 205 -25.76 -3.56 -2.42
CA GLU A 205 -26.31 -3.09 -3.68
C GLU A 205 -27.81 -3.38 -3.76
N ASN A 206 -28.62 -2.34 -3.96
CA ASN A 206 -30.08 -2.48 -4.03
C ASN A 206 -30.68 -3.25 -2.84
N GLY A 207 -30.12 -3.04 -1.65
CA GLY A 207 -30.57 -3.68 -0.41
C GLY A 207 -30.11 -5.13 -0.23
N LYS A 208 -29.24 -5.64 -1.10
CA LYS A 208 -28.66 -6.99 -1.00
C LYS A 208 -27.15 -6.91 -0.76
N VAL A 209 -26.64 -7.83 0.05
CA VAL A 209 -25.19 -8.01 0.21
C VAL A 209 -24.65 -8.78 -0.97
N VAL A 210 -23.63 -8.25 -1.62
CA VAL A 210 -22.97 -8.81 -2.79
C VAL A 210 -21.46 -8.86 -2.54
N GLU A 211 -20.81 -9.95 -2.91
CA GLU A 211 -19.37 -10.11 -2.84
C GLU A 211 -18.72 -9.65 -4.15
N ARG A 212 -17.74 -8.75 -4.03
CA ARG A 212 -16.90 -8.29 -5.14
C ARG A 212 -15.50 -8.88 -5.00
N THR A 213 -15.23 -9.92 -5.75
CA THR A 213 -13.94 -10.63 -5.74
C THR A 213 -12.84 -9.79 -6.41
N TYR A 214 -11.65 -9.80 -5.82
CA TYR A 214 -10.43 -9.21 -6.38
C TYR A 214 -9.85 -10.16 -7.42
N LYS A 215 -10.04 -9.83 -8.69
CA LYS A 215 -9.57 -10.63 -9.83
C LYS A 215 -9.57 -9.82 -11.12
N VAL A 216 -8.91 -10.34 -12.14
CA VAL A 216 -9.04 -9.83 -13.51
C VAL A 216 -10.51 -9.91 -13.95
N GLY A 217 -11.02 -8.82 -14.50
CA GLY A 217 -12.46 -8.67 -14.84
C GLY A 217 -13.36 -8.40 -13.64
N GLY A 218 -12.83 -8.34 -12.42
CA GLY A 218 -13.54 -7.99 -11.19
C GLY A 218 -13.02 -6.70 -10.55
N MET A 219 -13.06 -6.63 -9.22
CA MET A 219 -12.49 -5.51 -8.47
C MET A 219 -10.97 -5.51 -8.63
N TYR A 220 -10.38 -4.33 -8.82
CA TYR A 220 -8.94 -4.09 -9.09
C TYR A 220 -8.41 -4.66 -10.41
N SER A 221 -9.27 -4.97 -11.40
CA SER A 221 -8.90 -5.61 -12.67
C SER A 221 -7.66 -4.99 -13.31
N ALA A 222 -7.63 -3.67 -13.50
CA ALA A 222 -6.52 -2.99 -14.19
C ALA A 222 -5.15 -3.18 -13.49
N ALA A 223 -5.12 -3.21 -12.15
CA ALA A 223 -3.91 -3.49 -11.40
C ALA A 223 -3.53 -4.98 -11.51
N LEU A 224 -4.50 -5.86 -11.35
CA LEU A 224 -4.29 -7.32 -11.39
C LEU A 224 -3.89 -7.82 -12.78
N GLU A 225 -4.37 -7.19 -13.86
CA GLU A 225 -3.90 -7.46 -15.22
C GLU A 225 -2.40 -7.20 -15.35
N LYS A 226 -1.88 -6.12 -14.74
CA LYS A 226 -0.45 -5.82 -14.71
C LYS A 226 0.33 -6.79 -13.84
N VAL A 227 -0.23 -7.19 -12.70
CA VAL A 227 0.36 -8.24 -11.85
C VAL A 227 0.50 -9.53 -12.66
N VAL A 228 -0.56 -9.97 -13.32
CA VAL A 228 -0.56 -11.17 -14.16
C VAL A 228 0.43 -11.06 -15.32
N GLU A 229 0.47 -9.92 -16.02
CA GLU A 229 1.43 -9.67 -17.11
C GLU A 229 2.88 -9.91 -16.65
N HIS A 230 3.24 -9.41 -15.46
CA HIS A 230 4.59 -9.59 -14.94
C HIS A 230 4.84 -10.99 -14.39
N LEU A 231 3.85 -11.64 -13.79
CA LEU A 231 3.96 -13.05 -13.39
C LEU A 231 4.15 -13.98 -14.61
N GLU A 232 3.43 -13.74 -15.70
CA GLU A 232 3.60 -14.49 -16.96
C GLU A 232 5.00 -14.28 -17.56
N LYS A 233 5.55 -13.05 -17.46
CA LYS A 233 6.92 -12.76 -17.86
C LYS A 233 7.97 -13.40 -16.94
N ALA A 234 7.66 -13.59 -15.66
CA ALA A 234 8.53 -14.27 -14.69
C ALA A 234 8.62 -15.78 -14.93
N LEU A 235 7.54 -16.39 -15.40
CA LEU A 235 7.38 -17.85 -15.52
C LEU A 235 8.51 -18.58 -16.26
N PRO A 236 9.03 -18.09 -17.42
CA PRO A 236 10.14 -18.72 -18.14
C PRO A 236 11.48 -18.72 -17.36
N PHE A 237 11.59 -17.91 -16.31
CA PHE A 237 12.81 -17.74 -15.51
C PHE A 237 12.76 -18.52 -14.19
N ALA A 238 11.70 -19.31 -13.96
CA ALA A 238 11.63 -20.20 -12.81
C ALA A 238 12.80 -21.18 -12.80
N GLU A 239 13.40 -21.40 -11.62
CA GLU A 239 14.61 -22.21 -11.47
C GLU A 239 14.34 -23.70 -11.42
N ASN A 240 13.10 -24.07 -11.06
CA ASN A 240 12.67 -25.45 -10.94
C ASN A 240 11.16 -25.56 -11.13
N GLU A 241 10.67 -26.79 -11.27
CA GLU A 241 9.26 -27.08 -11.52
C GLU A 241 8.36 -26.65 -10.36
N GLN A 242 8.83 -26.75 -9.11
CA GLN A 242 8.07 -26.31 -7.94
C GLN A 242 7.84 -24.79 -7.96
N GLN A 243 8.86 -24.01 -8.26
CA GLN A 243 8.75 -22.55 -8.36
C GLN A 243 7.87 -22.15 -9.55
N ARG A 244 7.97 -22.87 -10.67
CA ARG A 244 7.09 -22.66 -11.84
C ARG A 244 5.63 -22.87 -11.46
N LEU A 245 5.31 -23.96 -10.79
CA LEU A 245 3.96 -24.27 -10.33
C LEU A 245 3.40 -23.19 -9.39
N VAL A 246 4.22 -22.66 -8.47
CA VAL A 246 3.81 -21.55 -7.58
C VAL A 246 3.40 -20.32 -8.40
N ILE A 247 4.23 -19.92 -9.38
CA ILE A 247 3.93 -18.76 -10.22
C ILE A 247 2.65 -19.00 -11.05
N GLU A 248 2.47 -20.20 -11.61
CA GLU A 248 1.25 -20.58 -12.34
C GLU A 248 0.00 -20.47 -11.45
N LYS A 249 0.08 -20.95 -10.21
CA LYS A 249 -1.02 -20.83 -9.24
C LYS A 249 -1.30 -19.37 -8.85
N MET A 250 -0.28 -18.53 -8.72
CA MET A 250 -0.48 -17.10 -8.51
C MET A 250 -1.17 -16.43 -9.70
N ILE A 251 -0.82 -16.81 -10.93
CA ILE A 251 -1.49 -16.32 -12.15
C ILE A 251 -2.96 -16.76 -12.16
N GLU A 252 -3.23 -18.03 -11.91
CA GLU A 252 -4.59 -18.59 -11.85
C GLU A 252 -5.43 -17.87 -10.79
N PHE A 253 -4.90 -17.70 -9.57
CA PHE A 253 -5.56 -16.97 -8.50
C PHE A 253 -5.94 -15.54 -8.90
N ASN A 254 -4.99 -14.78 -9.47
CA ASN A 254 -5.28 -13.39 -9.87
C ASN A 254 -6.28 -13.31 -11.04
N LYS A 255 -6.32 -14.31 -11.93
CA LYS A 255 -7.28 -14.38 -13.03
C LYS A 255 -8.68 -14.80 -12.59
N THR A 256 -8.78 -15.77 -11.69
CA THR A 256 -10.06 -16.41 -11.35
C THR A 256 -10.64 -15.92 -10.03
N GLY A 257 -9.79 -15.53 -9.10
CA GLY A 257 -10.14 -15.26 -7.71
C GLY A 257 -10.43 -16.54 -6.90
N ASP A 258 -10.17 -17.73 -7.45
CA ASP A 258 -10.35 -19.01 -6.73
C ASP A 258 -9.23 -19.18 -5.70
N LEU A 259 -9.61 -19.54 -4.49
CA LEU A 259 -8.69 -19.74 -3.36
C LEU A 259 -8.14 -21.18 -3.26
N ARG A 260 -8.54 -22.08 -4.19
CA ARG A 260 -8.13 -23.49 -4.19
C ARG A 260 -6.77 -23.73 -4.81
#